data_dcf3bc1285bd2706c331f4aecce1f731
#
_entry.id   dcf3bc1285bd2706c331f4aecce1f731
#
_cell.length_a   1.000
_cell.length_b   1.000
_cell.length_c   1.000
_cell.angle_alpha   90.00
_cell.angle_beta   90.00
_cell.angle_gamma   90.00
#
_symmetry.space_group_name_H-M   'P 1'
#
loop_
_entity.id
_entity.type
_entity.pdbx_description
1 polymer ?
#
loop_
_entity_poly.entity_id
_entity_poly.type
_entity_poly.pdbx_seq_one_letter_code
_entity_poly.pdbx_strand_id
1 'polypeptide(L)'
;YSIAKQMFNVSLGIDVSEVVVFEDSFDELTTQNIRLDLLDKALNIEENIDYKIALNYTQQRDLEMQLEKSKFLPSLNAFANYSTAANSNTFSFFNEEQIWYQSSIIGLSLKVPVYSSGMRRAKTQKAEIALEKAETDLELAIQNIMLELNTSKSNYQFAIDKYQNAKKNIALAERIENKNQTKFIEGLASSFDLRQAQTQLYTFQQEYFQSMLDVINAKSNLETVLNTPQLTNN
;
A
#
# COMPACT_ATOMS: atom_id res chain seq x y z
N TYR A 1 -31.28 -4.81 2.28
CA TYR A 1 -30.64 -5.93 1.63
C TYR A 1 -30.51 -5.71 0.10
N SER A 2 -31.64 -5.35 -0.62
CA SER A 2 -31.62 -5.12 -2.07
C SER A 2 -30.62 -4.01 -2.49
N ILE A 3 -30.63 -2.88 -1.80
CA ILE A 3 -29.68 -1.77 -2.05
C ILE A 3 -28.23 -2.22 -1.89
N ALA A 4 -27.92 -3.01 -0.85
CA ALA A 4 -26.56 -3.53 -0.66
C ALA A 4 -26.09 -4.45 -1.81
N LYS A 5 -26.99 -5.29 -2.34
CA LYS A 5 -26.72 -6.08 -3.56
C LYS A 5 -26.46 -5.21 -4.78
N GLN A 6 -27.27 -4.17 -4.99
CA GLN A 6 -27.09 -3.23 -6.08
C GLN A 6 -25.76 -2.49 -5.99
N MET A 7 -25.36 -2.03 -4.78
CA MET A 7 -24.04 -1.42 -4.56
C MET A 7 -22.90 -2.41 -4.85
N PHE A 8 -23.07 -3.67 -4.47
CA PHE A 8 -22.11 -4.73 -4.76
C PHE A 8 -21.98 -4.96 -6.27
N ASN A 9 -23.10 -5.04 -7.01
CA ASN A 9 -23.10 -5.15 -8.46
C ASN A 9 -22.32 -4.00 -9.13
N VAL A 10 -22.57 -2.76 -8.70
CA VAL A 10 -21.84 -1.58 -9.19
C VAL A 10 -20.34 -1.70 -8.90
N SER A 11 -19.95 -2.20 -7.72
CA SER A 11 -18.53 -2.36 -7.37
C SER A 11 -17.83 -3.43 -8.22
N LEU A 12 -18.57 -4.42 -8.72
CA LEU A 12 -18.08 -5.45 -9.63
C LEU A 12 -18.14 -5.05 -11.11
N GLY A 13 -18.73 -3.88 -11.43
CA GLY A 13 -18.91 -3.42 -12.82
C GLY A 13 -19.99 -4.19 -13.61
N ILE A 14 -20.92 -4.86 -12.91
CA ILE A 14 -22.07 -5.55 -13.50
C ILE A 14 -23.34 -4.70 -13.37
N ASP A 15 -24.37 -5.02 -14.13
CA ASP A 15 -25.62 -4.25 -14.12
C ASP A 15 -26.28 -4.26 -12.74
N VAL A 16 -26.84 -3.10 -12.34
CA VAL A 16 -27.47 -2.90 -11.02
C VAL A 16 -28.64 -3.87 -10.79
N SER A 17 -29.33 -4.27 -11.87
CA SER A 17 -30.49 -5.16 -11.84
C SER A 17 -30.14 -6.66 -11.88
N GLU A 18 -28.83 -7.00 -12.07
CA GLU A 18 -28.39 -8.40 -12.14
C GLU A 18 -28.66 -9.13 -10.81
N VAL A 19 -29.11 -10.38 -10.93
CA VAL A 19 -29.41 -11.21 -9.77
C VAL A 19 -28.18 -11.99 -9.36
N VAL A 20 -27.50 -11.50 -8.31
CA VAL A 20 -26.33 -12.19 -7.71
C VAL A 20 -26.82 -13.10 -6.58
N VAL A 21 -26.38 -14.36 -6.60
CA VAL A 21 -26.59 -15.35 -5.54
C VAL A 21 -25.24 -15.56 -4.82
N PHE A 22 -25.27 -15.46 -3.49
CA PHE A 22 -24.10 -15.79 -2.65
C PHE A 22 -24.22 -17.27 -2.27
N GLU A 23 -23.19 -18.06 -2.57
CA GLU A 23 -23.17 -19.50 -2.30
C GLU A 23 -22.72 -19.81 -0.88
N ASP A 24 -21.72 -19.04 -0.38
CA ASP A 24 -21.13 -19.27 0.94
C ASP A 24 -21.94 -18.62 2.06
N SER A 25 -22.05 -19.31 3.19
CA SER A 25 -22.54 -18.71 4.42
C SER A 25 -21.43 -17.89 5.09
N PHE A 26 -21.83 -16.83 5.83
CA PHE A 26 -20.87 -15.95 6.50
C PHE A 26 -20.07 -16.68 7.61
N ASP A 27 -20.65 -17.70 8.24
CA ASP A 27 -19.97 -18.52 9.25
C ASP A 27 -18.91 -19.45 8.61
N GLU A 28 -19.20 -20.03 7.45
CA GLU A 28 -18.24 -20.82 6.67
C GLU A 28 -17.06 -19.99 6.22
N LEU A 29 -17.33 -18.81 5.61
CA LEU A 29 -16.28 -17.86 5.22
C LEU A 29 -15.40 -17.49 6.42
N THR A 30 -16.00 -17.19 7.57
CA THR A 30 -15.24 -16.83 8.76
C THR A 30 -14.36 -18.00 9.24
N THR A 31 -14.90 -19.23 9.25
CA THR A 31 -14.17 -20.41 9.69
C THR A 31 -12.98 -20.71 8.74
N GLN A 32 -13.17 -20.58 7.42
CA GLN A 32 -12.11 -20.72 6.42
C GLN A 32 -11.02 -19.64 6.56
N ASN A 33 -11.37 -18.47 7.08
CA ASN A 33 -10.44 -17.37 7.31
C ASN A 33 -9.70 -17.43 8.66
N ILE A 34 -9.98 -18.43 9.53
CA ILE A 34 -9.21 -18.68 10.75
C ILE A 34 -8.00 -19.56 10.40
N ARG A 35 -6.86 -18.91 10.12
CA ARG A 35 -5.59 -19.55 9.75
C ARG A 35 -4.52 -19.20 10.77
N LEU A 36 -4.33 -20.06 11.76
CA LEU A 36 -3.35 -19.85 12.83
C LEU A 36 -1.90 -19.95 12.32
N ASP A 37 -1.66 -20.64 11.21
CA ASP A 37 -0.35 -20.71 10.57
C ASP A 37 0.21 -19.34 10.13
N LEU A 38 -0.66 -18.37 9.88
CA LEU A 38 -0.24 -16.99 9.56
C LEU A 38 0.41 -16.27 10.74
N LEU A 39 0.08 -16.64 11.98
CA LEU A 39 0.67 -16.05 13.17
C LEU A 39 2.14 -16.44 13.34
N ASP A 40 2.52 -17.64 12.92
CA ASP A 40 3.89 -18.15 13.02
C ASP A 40 4.72 -17.80 11.78
N LYS A 41 4.09 -17.26 10.73
CA LYS A 41 4.79 -16.96 9.50
C LYS A 41 5.81 -15.84 9.70
N ALA A 42 7.06 -16.09 9.26
CA ALA A 42 8.11 -15.09 9.24
C ALA A 42 7.92 -14.13 8.05
N LEU A 43 8.19 -12.85 8.28
CA LEU A 43 8.24 -11.86 7.21
C LEU A 43 9.60 -11.91 6.51
N ASN A 44 9.60 -12.02 5.19
CA ASN A 44 10.77 -11.72 4.39
C ASN A 44 10.78 -10.21 4.09
N ILE A 45 11.58 -9.45 4.86
CA ILE A 45 11.66 -7.99 4.74
C ILE A 45 12.07 -7.57 3.33
N GLU A 46 12.98 -8.33 2.67
CA GLU A 46 13.49 -8.01 1.33
C GLU A 46 12.41 -8.07 0.25
N GLU A 47 11.33 -8.80 0.47
CA GLU A 47 10.19 -8.87 -0.44
C GLU A 47 9.15 -7.77 -0.19
N ASN A 48 9.19 -7.12 0.97
CA ASN A 48 8.27 -6.06 1.32
C ASN A 48 8.44 -4.85 0.41
N ILE A 49 7.34 -4.28 -0.07
CA ILE A 49 7.36 -3.17 -1.04
C ILE A 49 7.90 -1.87 -0.42
N ASP A 50 7.55 -1.59 0.84
CA ASP A 50 7.99 -0.36 1.52
C ASP A 50 9.50 -0.40 1.80
N TYR A 51 10.04 -1.58 2.14
CA TYR A 51 11.47 -1.80 2.22
C TYR A 51 12.16 -1.53 0.87
N LYS A 52 11.64 -2.08 -0.23
CA LYS A 52 12.20 -1.86 -1.58
C LYS A 52 12.17 -0.40 -1.99
N ILE A 53 11.10 0.31 -1.63
CA ILE A 53 10.98 1.76 -1.90
C ILE A 53 12.06 2.53 -1.12
N ALA A 54 12.20 2.26 0.19
CA ALA A 54 13.19 2.92 1.04
C ALA A 54 14.62 2.60 0.59
N LEU A 55 14.91 1.34 0.25
CA LEU A 55 16.21 0.90 -0.27
C LEU A 55 16.55 1.60 -1.59
N ASN A 56 15.60 1.66 -2.53
CA ASN A 56 15.80 2.34 -3.81
C ASN A 56 16.08 3.83 -3.60
N TYR A 57 15.37 4.47 -2.68
CA TYR A 57 15.62 5.87 -2.33
C TYR A 57 17.03 6.08 -1.77
N THR A 58 17.52 5.18 -0.91
CA THR A 58 18.90 5.23 -0.39
C THR A 58 19.92 5.08 -1.51
N GLN A 59 19.72 4.12 -2.44
CA GLN A 59 20.57 3.95 -3.62
C GLN A 59 20.59 5.19 -4.51
N GLN A 60 19.44 5.84 -4.70
CA GLN A 60 19.36 7.11 -5.44
C GLN A 60 20.22 8.20 -4.78
N ARG A 61 20.18 8.34 -3.45
CA ARG A 61 21.00 9.31 -2.72
C ARG A 61 22.50 9.00 -2.81
N ASP A 62 22.87 7.73 -2.81
CA ASP A 62 24.27 7.33 -3.03
C ASP A 62 24.74 7.72 -4.43
N LEU A 63 23.94 7.45 -5.46
CA LEU A 63 24.27 7.87 -6.84
C LEU A 63 24.33 9.40 -6.99
N GLU A 64 23.46 10.14 -6.31
CA GLU A 64 23.52 11.61 -6.27
C GLU A 64 24.84 12.11 -5.62
N MET A 65 25.26 11.48 -4.52
CA MET A 65 26.54 11.79 -3.87
C MET A 65 27.71 11.48 -4.80
N GLN A 66 27.69 10.33 -5.46
CA GLN A 66 28.74 9.97 -6.45
C GLN A 66 28.76 10.96 -7.64
N LEU A 67 27.59 11.42 -8.09
CA LEU A 67 27.46 12.46 -9.13
C LEU A 67 28.11 13.78 -8.65
N GLU A 68 27.87 14.23 -7.42
CA GLU A 68 28.51 15.43 -6.91
C GLU A 68 30.04 15.26 -6.77
N LYS A 69 30.51 14.07 -6.39
CA LYS A 69 31.96 13.73 -6.37
C LYS A 69 32.57 13.74 -7.78
N SER A 70 31.84 13.25 -8.79
CA SER A 70 32.34 13.23 -10.17
C SER A 70 32.56 14.63 -10.76
N LYS A 71 31.89 15.67 -10.25
CA LYS A 71 32.07 17.08 -10.70
C LYS A 71 33.44 17.66 -10.34
N PHE A 72 34.27 16.95 -9.57
CA PHE A 72 35.68 17.30 -9.37
C PHE A 72 36.59 16.82 -10.51
N LEU A 73 36.12 15.88 -11.32
CA LEU A 73 36.88 15.33 -12.44
C LEU A 73 36.80 16.23 -13.68
N PRO A 74 37.83 16.18 -14.53
CA PRO A 74 37.77 16.82 -15.86
C PRO A 74 36.64 16.25 -16.71
N SER A 75 35.95 17.09 -17.47
CA SER A 75 34.97 16.66 -18.48
C SER A 75 35.49 16.88 -19.89
N LEU A 76 35.41 15.84 -20.72
CA LEU A 76 35.76 15.88 -22.15
C LEU A 76 34.47 15.79 -22.96
N ASN A 77 34.29 16.80 -23.85
CA ASN A 77 33.14 16.82 -24.75
C ASN A 77 33.68 16.85 -26.22
N ALA A 78 33.11 16.01 -27.04
CA ALA A 78 33.30 16.09 -28.50
C ALA A 78 32.08 16.79 -29.11
N PHE A 79 32.31 17.67 -30.09
CA PHE A 79 31.24 18.33 -30.81
C PHE A 79 31.50 18.33 -32.27
N ALA A 80 30.43 18.21 -33.06
CA ALA A 80 30.44 18.42 -34.52
C ALA A 80 29.29 19.38 -34.84
N ASN A 81 29.59 20.46 -35.52
CA ASN A 81 28.60 21.44 -35.96
C ASN A 81 28.72 21.62 -37.47
N TYR A 82 27.58 21.55 -38.14
CA TYR A 82 27.44 21.93 -39.55
C TYR A 82 26.45 23.07 -39.63
N SER A 83 26.87 24.14 -40.33
CA SER A 83 26.02 25.31 -40.51
C SER A 83 26.14 25.84 -41.93
N THR A 84 25.06 26.41 -42.41
CA THR A 84 25.04 27.18 -43.66
C THR A 84 24.67 28.62 -43.31
N ALA A 85 25.42 29.58 -43.82
CA ALA A 85 25.16 30.99 -43.60
C ALA A 85 25.11 31.74 -44.93
N ALA A 86 24.21 32.68 -45.07
CA ALA A 86 24.13 33.59 -46.17
C ALA A 86 24.18 35.02 -45.64
N ASN A 87 24.99 35.86 -46.28
CA ASN A 87 25.09 37.28 -45.93
C ASN A 87 24.66 38.11 -47.14
N SER A 88 23.77 39.05 -46.95
CA SER A 88 23.28 39.97 -47.95
C SER A 88 22.94 41.33 -47.32
N ASN A 89 23.18 42.39 -48.07
CA ASN A 89 22.79 43.76 -47.65
C ASN A 89 21.32 44.06 -47.92
N THR A 90 20.62 43.16 -48.64
CA THR A 90 19.18 43.25 -48.93
C THR A 90 18.54 41.92 -48.65
N PHE A 91 17.22 41.89 -48.51
CA PHE A 91 16.48 40.63 -48.27
C PHE A 91 16.43 39.81 -49.59
N SER A 92 17.41 38.91 -49.76
CA SER A 92 17.59 38.07 -50.96
C SER A 92 17.64 36.57 -50.66
N PHE A 93 17.30 36.13 -49.45
CA PHE A 93 17.51 34.75 -49.01
C PHE A 93 16.73 33.68 -49.80
N PHE A 94 15.69 34.06 -50.55
CA PHE A 94 14.89 33.19 -51.39
C PHE A 94 15.26 33.27 -52.90
N ASN A 95 16.24 34.11 -53.25
CA ASN A 95 16.67 34.23 -54.62
C ASN A 95 17.66 33.10 -54.97
N GLU A 96 17.57 32.58 -56.19
CA GLU A 96 18.45 31.51 -56.69
C GLU A 96 19.93 31.93 -56.75
N GLU A 97 20.19 33.22 -56.86
CA GLU A 97 21.54 33.79 -56.92
C GLU A 97 22.19 33.95 -55.53
N GLN A 98 21.46 33.68 -54.43
CA GLN A 98 21.99 33.81 -53.08
C GLN A 98 23.06 32.78 -52.80
N ILE A 99 24.27 33.23 -52.49
CA ILE A 99 25.38 32.36 -52.14
C ILE A 99 25.27 31.93 -50.71
N TRP A 100 25.21 30.62 -50.46
CA TRP A 100 25.23 29.99 -49.16
C TRP A 100 26.61 29.41 -48.85
N TYR A 101 27.21 29.85 -47.76
CA TYR A 101 28.51 29.36 -47.30
C TYR A 101 28.27 28.24 -46.29
N GLN A 102 28.87 27.08 -46.60
CA GLN A 102 28.81 25.91 -45.73
C GLN A 102 30.06 25.89 -44.84
N SER A 103 29.83 25.61 -43.54
CA SER A 103 30.91 25.50 -42.57
C SER A 103 30.72 24.23 -41.75
N SER A 104 31.79 23.48 -41.56
CA SER A 104 31.84 22.30 -40.70
C SER A 104 32.93 22.49 -39.64
N ILE A 105 32.57 22.34 -38.36
CA ILE A 105 33.52 22.43 -37.26
C ILE A 105 33.41 21.16 -36.46
N ILE A 106 34.51 20.45 -36.28
CA ILE A 106 34.64 19.30 -35.38
C ILE A 106 35.69 19.66 -34.34
N GLY A 107 35.39 19.41 -33.07
CA GLY A 107 36.32 19.75 -32.01
C GLY A 107 36.14 18.91 -30.74
N LEU A 108 37.15 19.00 -29.90
CA LEU A 108 37.16 18.44 -28.55
C LEU A 108 37.31 19.59 -27.56
N SER A 109 36.53 19.56 -26.50
CA SER A 109 36.59 20.53 -25.40
C SER A 109 36.86 19.81 -24.09
N LEU A 110 38.01 20.09 -23.49
CA LEU A 110 38.39 19.59 -22.15
C LEU A 110 38.17 20.71 -21.14
N LYS A 111 37.26 20.46 -20.16
CA LYS A 111 37.00 21.39 -19.05
C LYS A 111 37.56 20.81 -17.78
N VAL A 112 38.59 21.46 -17.21
CA VAL A 112 39.24 21.09 -15.96
C VAL A 112 38.80 22.06 -14.84
N PRO A 113 38.07 21.61 -13.83
CA PRO A 113 37.64 22.51 -12.76
C PRO A 113 38.77 22.73 -11.75
N VAL A 114 39.43 23.88 -11.77
CA VAL A 114 40.58 24.18 -10.92
C VAL A 114 40.17 24.69 -9.53
N TYR A 115 39.21 25.62 -9.47
CA TYR A 115 38.79 26.24 -8.21
C TYR A 115 37.30 26.60 -8.24
N SER A 116 36.60 26.43 -7.13
CA SER A 116 35.14 26.69 -7.03
C SER A 116 34.73 27.38 -5.72
N SER A 117 35.64 28.07 -5.04
CA SER A 117 35.36 28.77 -3.77
C SER A 117 34.63 27.88 -2.72
N GLY A 118 34.95 26.60 -2.65
CA GLY A 118 34.31 25.66 -1.72
C GLY A 118 32.93 25.15 -2.13
N MET A 119 32.31 25.69 -3.18
CA MET A 119 30.94 25.34 -3.59
C MET A 119 30.79 23.84 -3.88
N ARG A 120 31.72 23.20 -4.60
CA ARG A 120 31.67 21.75 -4.89
C ARG A 120 31.77 20.92 -3.61
N ARG A 121 32.69 21.29 -2.72
CA ARG A 121 32.83 20.62 -1.40
C ARG A 121 31.55 20.72 -0.59
N ALA A 122 30.92 21.90 -0.52
CA ALA A 122 29.66 22.10 0.19
C ALA A 122 28.51 21.27 -0.42
N LYS A 123 28.46 21.16 -1.77
CA LYS A 123 27.43 20.32 -2.45
C LYS A 123 27.65 18.83 -2.17
N THR A 124 28.89 18.35 -2.21
CA THR A 124 29.21 16.95 -1.86
C THR A 124 28.84 16.67 -0.41
N GLN A 125 29.19 17.55 0.52
CA GLN A 125 28.86 17.42 1.94
C GLN A 125 27.32 17.40 2.16
N LYS A 126 26.59 18.23 1.42
CA LYS A 126 25.11 18.19 1.44
C LYS A 126 24.56 16.86 0.93
N ALA A 127 25.16 16.30 -0.14
CA ALA A 127 24.74 15.01 -0.67
C ALA A 127 25.10 13.84 0.28
N GLU A 128 26.25 13.91 0.96
CA GLU A 128 26.64 12.94 2.00
C GLU A 128 25.64 12.93 3.18
N ILE A 129 25.26 14.11 3.68
CA ILE A 129 24.24 14.22 4.74
C ILE A 129 22.86 13.71 4.24
N ALA A 130 22.52 13.94 2.97
CA ALA A 130 21.27 13.44 2.40
C ALA A 130 21.27 11.91 2.28
N LEU A 131 22.42 11.29 2.00
CA LEU A 131 22.60 9.84 2.02
C LEU A 131 22.47 9.29 3.44
N GLU A 132 23.20 9.83 4.41
CA GLU A 132 23.12 9.43 5.82
C GLU A 132 21.69 9.50 6.37
N LYS A 133 20.96 10.56 5.99
CA LYS A 133 19.53 10.66 6.32
C LYS A 133 18.71 9.54 5.69
N ALA A 134 18.94 9.22 4.41
CA ALA A 134 18.19 8.16 3.72
C ALA A 134 18.51 6.77 4.30
N GLU A 135 19.74 6.52 4.77
CA GLU A 135 20.12 5.31 5.48
C GLU A 135 19.37 5.19 6.82
N THR A 136 19.29 6.29 7.58
CA THR A 136 18.51 6.35 8.82
C THR A 136 17.00 6.15 8.56
N ASP A 137 16.48 6.75 7.50
CA ASP A 137 15.07 6.58 7.08
C ASP A 137 14.78 5.12 6.68
N LEU A 138 15.75 4.42 6.06
CA LEU A 138 15.65 2.98 5.75
C LEU A 138 15.59 2.13 7.02
N GLU A 139 16.44 2.39 8.00
CA GLU A 139 16.41 1.70 9.30
C GLU A 139 15.06 1.91 10.01
N LEU A 140 14.55 3.14 9.97
CA LEU A 140 13.22 3.45 10.53
C LEU A 140 12.11 2.73 9.79
N ALA A 141 12.19 2.63 8.46
CA ALA A 141 11.22 1.88 7.67
C ALA A 141 11.19 0.39 8.05
N ILE A 142 12.37 -0.24 8.25
CA ILE A 142 12.48 -1.62 8.73
C ILE A 142 11.79 -1.80 10.09
N GLN A 143 12.03 -0.88 11.03
CA GLN A 143 11.41 -0.94 12.36
C GLN A 143 9.89 -0.78 12.29
N ASN A 144 9.40 0.13 11.43
CA ASN A 144 7.96 0.33 11.23
C ASN A 144 7.29 -0.91 10.62
N ILE A 145 7.91 -1.55 9.63
CA ILE A 145 7.41 -2.80 9.03
C ILE A 145 7.31 -3.90 10.09
N MET A 146 8.32 -4.04 10.95
CA MET A 146 8.29 -5.03 12.04
C MET A 146 7.21 -4.72 13.09
N LEU A 147 7.03 -3.44 13.43
CA LEU A 147 5.96 -3.01 14.34
C LEU A 147 4.58 -3.29 13.75
N GLU A 148 4.40 -2.99 12.46
CA GLU A 148 3.14 -3.24 11.75
C GLU A 148 2.82 -4.73 11.69
N LEU A 149 3.82 -5.59 11.42
CA LEU A 149 3.66 -7.04 11.47
C LEU A 149 3.18 -7.52 12.85
N ASN A 150 3.86 -7.08 13.91
CA ASN A 150 3.50 -7.48 15.28
C ASN A 150 2.10 -7.00 15.66
N THR A 151 1.76 -5.78 15.27
CA THR A 151 0.42 -5.20 15.49
C THR A 151 -0.64 -5.98 14.73
N SER A 152 -0.40 -6.29 13.46
CA SER A 152 -1.34 -7.05 12.63
C SER A 152 -1.54 -8.49 13.16
N LYS A 153 -0.47 -9.16 13.62
CA LYS A 153 -0.57 -10.46 14.29
C LYS A 153 -1.39 -10.41 15.56
N SER A 154 -1.14 -9.41 16.41
CA SER A 154 -1.89 -9.20 17.66
C SER A 154 -3.37 -8.93 17.39
N ASN A 155 -3.67 -8.06 16.43
CA ASN A 155 -5.04 -7.74 16.04
C ASN A 155 -5.78 -8.96 15.48
N TYR A 156 -5.09 -9.79 14.69
CA TYR A 156 -5.69 -10.99 14.12
C TYR A 156 -5.99 -12.02 15.21
N GLN A 157 -5.06 -12.27 16.14
CA GLN A 157 -5.30 -13.14 17.29
C GLN A 157 -6.46 -12.64 18.13
N PHE A 158 -6.49 -11.33 18.44
CA PHE A 158 -7.58 -10.71 19.19
C PHE A 158 -8.94 -10.86 18.49
N ALA A 159 -8.98 -10.70 17.16
CA ALA A 159 -10.21 -10.89 16.40
C ALA A 159 -10.72 -12.35 16.48
N ILE A 160 -9.82 -13.33 16.42
CA ILE A 160 -10.17 -14.76 16.59
C ILE A 160 -10.74 -15.01 17.97
N ASP A 161 -10.09 -14.51 19.02
CA ASP A 161 -10.54 -14.71 20.40
C ASP A 161 -11.91 -14.03 20.64
N LYS A 162 -12.09 -12.83 20.09
CA LYS A 162 -13.37 -12.10 20.13
C LYS A 162 -14.49 -12.89 19.43
N TYR A 163 -14.22 -13.45 18.25
CA TYR A 163 -15.17 -14.29 17.52
C TYR A 163 -15.55 -15.53 18.34
N GLN A 164 -14.59 -16.24 18.92
CA GLN A 164 -14.86 -17.42 19.74
C GLN A 164 -15.72 -17.08 20.95
N ASN A 165 -15.48 -15.94 21.60
CA ASN A 165 -16.28 -15.47 22.74
C ASN A 165 -17.69 -15.06 22.29
N ALA A 166 -17.82 -14.32 21.19
CA ALA A 166 -19.11 -13.94 20.63
C ALA A 166 -19.97 -15.18 20.26
N LYS A 167 -19.34 -16.22 19.69
CA LYS A 167 -19.99 -17.50 19.37
C LYS A 167 -20.53 -18.22 20.61
N LYS A 168 -19.81 -18.17 21.73
CA LYS A 168 -20.30 -18.72 23.01
C LYS A 168 -21.44 -17.89 23.59
N ASN A 169 -21.34 -16.56 23.50
CA ASN A 169 -22.35 -15.64 24.03
C ASN A 169 -23.68 -15.74 23.30
N ILE A 170 -23.66 -15.82 21.95
CA ILE A 170 -24.89 -15.99 21.16
C ILE A 170 -25.57 -17.31 21.49
N ALA A 171 -24.84 -18.43 21.61
CA ALA A 171 -25.39 -19.72 21.95
C ALA A 171 -25.99 -19.72 23.39
N LEU A 172 -25.42 -18.93 24.30
CA LEU A 172 -25.99 -18.75 25.65
C LEU A 172 -27.27 -17.90 25.61
N ALA A 173 -27.25 -16.79 24.84
CA ALA A 173 -28.40 -15.89 24.71
C ALA A 173 -29.61 -16.59 24.07
N GLU A 174 -29.40 -17.44 23.07
CA GLU A 174 -30.45 -18.27 22.46
C GLU A 174 -31.09 -19.21 23.48
N ARG A 175 -30.28 -19.85 24.32
CA ARG A 175 -30.82 -20.71 25.38
C ARG A 175 -31.60 -19.92 26.46
N ILE A 176 -31.16 -18.71 26.78
CA ILE A 176 -31.83 -17.83 27.72
C ILE A 176 -33.18 -17.36 27.14
N GLU A 177 -33.18 -16.93 25.89
CA GLU A 177 -34.40 -16.49 25.21
C GLU A 177 -35.41 -17.62 25.10
N ASN A 178 -35.02 -18.79 24.60
CA ASN A 178 -35.90 -19.97 24.54
C ASN A 178 -36.49 -20.36 25.87
N LYS A 179 -35.71 -20.30 26.99
CA LYS A 179 -36.19 -20.56 28.34
C LYS A 179 -37.20 -19.52 28.79
N ASN A 180 -36.96 -18.23 28.51
CA ASN A 180 -37.91 -17.17 28.87
C ASN A 180 -39.17 -17.24 28.03
N GLN A 181 -39.08 -17.62 26.75
CA GLN A 181 -40.23 -17.85 25.91
C GLN A 181 -41.12 -18.98 26.45
N THR A 182 -40.54 -20.12 26.85
CA THR A 182 -41.24 -21.23 27.45
C THR A 182 -41.94 -20.78 28.74
N LYS A 183 -41.23 -20.10 29.64
CA LYS A 183 -41.79 -19.59 30.90
C LYS A 183 -42.93 -18.58 30.68
N PHE A 184 -42.82 -17.75 29.67
CA PHE A 184 -43.87 -16.80 29.30
C PHE A 184 -45.14 -17.51 28.85
N ILE A 185 -45.02 -18.54 27.99
CA ILE A 185 -46.13 -19.37 27.53
C ILE A 185 -46.82 -20.08 28.71
N GLU A 186 -46.05 -20.55 29.70
CA GLU A 186 -46.52 -21.18 30.90
C GLU A 186 -47.07 -20.19 31.93
N GLY A 187 -47.03 -18.88 31.69
CA GLY A 187 -47.48 -17.83 32.60
C GLY A 187 -46.54 -17.58 33.80
N LEU A 188 -45.30 -18.09 33.73
CA LEU A 188 -44.29 -18.00 34.80
C LEU A 188 -43.31 -16.84 34.64
N ALA A 189 -43.33 -16.16 33.48
CA ALA A 189 -42.51 -14.98 33.24
C ALA A 189 -43.37 -13.84 32.65
N SER A 190 -42.93 -12.61 32.89
CA SER A 190 -43.63 -11.44 32.36
C SER A 190 -43.21 -11.17 30.88
N SER A 191 -44.04 -10.40 30.16
CA SER A 191 -43.70 -9.93 28.82
C SER A 191 -42.43 -9.03 28.80
N PHE A 192 -42.13 -8.40 29.94
CA PHE A 192 -40.92 -7.61 30.12
C PHE A 192 -39.66 -8.51 30.13
N ASP A 193 -39.71 -9.62 30.88
CA ASP A 193 -38.58 -10.58 30.96
C ASP A 193 -38.27 -11.20 29.62
N LEU A 194 -39.32 -11.60 28.87
CA LEU A 194 -39.15 -12.12 27.51
C LEU A 194 -38.54 -11.07 26.55
N ARG A 195 -39.05 -9.85 26.60
CA ARG A 195 -38.53 -8.76 25.75
C ARG A 195 -37.08 -8.44 26.08
N GLN A 196 -36.70 -8.46 27.37
CA GLN A 196 -35.31 -8.25 27.78
C GLN A 196 -34.40 -9.35 27.23
N ALA A 197 -34.80 -10.62 27.28
CA ALA A 197 -34.04 -11.73 26.75
C ALA A 197 -33.88 -11.62 25.19
N GLN A 198 -34.96 -11.22 24.50
CA GLN A 198 -34.92 -11.00 23.05
C GLN A 198 -33.98 -9.84 22.65
N THR A 199 -34.02 -8.72 23.40
CA THR A 199 -33.13 -7.59 23.15
C THR A 199 -31.67 -8.01 23.36
N GLN A 200 -31.40 -8.79 24.42
CA GLN A 200 -30.05 -9.30 24.65
C GLN A 200 -29.58 -10.26 23.55
N LEU A 201 -30.46 -11.13 23.07
CA LEU A 201 -30.14 -12.02 21.93
C LEU A 201 -29.78 -11.20 20.69
N TYR A 202 -30.57 -10.18 20.31
CA TYR A 202 -30.27 -9.32 19.18
C TYR A 202 -28.93 -8.57 19.31
N THR A 203 -28.59 -8.14 20.51
CA THR A 203 -27.29 -7.51 20.79
C THR A 203 -26.15 -8.50 20.54
N PHE A 204 -26.24 -9.72 21.07
CA PHE A 204 -25.20 -10.73 20.84
C PHE A 204 -25.16 -11.23 19.40
N GLN A 205 -26.28 -11.26 18.67
CA GLN A 205 -26.29 -11.52 17.23
C GLN A 205 -25.50 -10.47 16.47
N GLN A 206 -25.71 -9.19 16.78
CA GLN A 206 -24.96 -8.09 16.15
C GLN A 206 -23.46 -8.18 16.46
N GLU A 207 -23.09 -8.43 17.72
CA GLU A 207 -21.70 -8.61 18.13
C GLU A 207 -21.03 -9.81 17.41
N TYR A 208 -21.78 -10.90 17.23
CA TYR A 208 -21.31 -12.08 16.54
C TYR A 208 -21.01 -11.78 15.06
N PHE A 209 -21.94 -11.15 14.35
CA PHE A 209 -21.71 -10.75 12.96
C PHE A 209 -20.54 -9.76 12.82
N GLN A 210 -20.43 -8.80 13.75
CA GLN A 210 -19.30 -7.86 13.71
C GLN A 210 -17.97 -8.59 13.95
N SER A 211 -17.93 -9.55 14.86
CA SER A 211 -16.71 -10.33 15.12
C SER A 211 -16.27 -11.17 13.93
N MET A 212 -17.21 -11.67 13.13
CA MET A 212 -16.90 -12.37 11.87
C MET A 212 -16.19 -11.44 10.86
N LEU A 213 -16.73 -10.23 10.68
CA LEU A 213 -16.08 -9.22 9.82
C LEU A 213 -14.70 -8.83 10.35
N ASP A 214 -14.56 -8.70 11.65
CA ASP A 214 -13.28 -8.33 12.28
C ASP A 214 -12.21 -9.40 11.99
N VAL A 215 -12.54 -10.70 12.01
CA VAL A 215 -11.61 -11.79 11.67
C VAL A 215 -11.17 -11.70 10.20
N ILE A 216 -12.11 -11.52 9.27
CA ILE A 216 -11.81 -11.46 7.84
C ILE A 216 -10.93 -10.25 7.54
N ASN A 217 -11.26 -9.08 8.10
CA ASN A 217 -10.51 -7.85 7.89
C ASN A 217 -9.10 -7.94 8.52
N ALA A 218 -8.99 -8.47 9.74
CA ALA A 218 -7.71 -8.62 10.42
C ALA A 218 -6.80 -9.62 9.70
N LYS A 219 -7.36 -10.71 9.16
CA LYS A 219 -6.62 -11.65 8.30
C LYS A 219 -6.09 -10.96 7.05
N SER A 220 -6.96 -10.25 6.31
CA SER A 220 -6.59 -9.55 5.08
C SER A 220 -5.46 -8.53 5.33
N ASN A 221 -5.55 -7.79 6.44
CA ASN A 221 -4.48 -6.86 6.84
C ASN A 221 -3.15 -7.59 7.12
N LEU A 222 -3.20 -8.72 7.84
CA LEU A 222 -2.00 -9.52 8.11
C LEU A 222 -1.40 -10.11 6.84
N GLU A 223 -2.21 -10.62 5.90
CA GLU A 223 -1.75 -11.13 4.61
C GLU A 223 -1.11 -10.02 3.75
N THR A 224 -1.64 -8.81 3.82
CA THR A 224 -1.06 -7.64 3.13
C THR A 224 0.33 -7.32 3.67
N VAL A 225 0.49 -7.28 4.99
CA VAL A 225 1.78 -7.01 5.63
C VAL A 225 2.78 -8.13 5.34
N LEU A 226 2.34 -9.38 5.34
CA LEU A 226 3.15 -10.54 4.97
C LEU A 226 3.48 -10.63 3.47
N ASN A 227 2.91 -9.73 2.65
CA ASN A 227 3.00 -9.75 1.19
C ASN A 227 2.61 -11.10 0.57
N THR A 228 1.62 -11.75 1.15
CA THR A 228 1.10 -13.05 0.69
C THR A 228 -0.42 -13.02 0.55
N PRO A 229 -0.99 -12.11 -0.26
CA PRO A 229 -2.41 -12.16 -0.54
C PRO A 229 -2.70 -13.49 -1.24
N GLN A 230 -3.45 -14.37 -0.58
CA GLN A 230 -3.99 -15.53 -1.26
C GLN A 230 -5.17 -15.06 -2.09
N LEU A 231 -4.91 -14.85 -3.37
CA LEU A 231 -5.99 -14.89 -4.35
C LEU A 231 -6.53 -16.33 -4.27
N THR A 232 -7.69 -16.50 -3.66
CA THR A 232 -8.44 -17.76 -3.76
C THR A 232 -8.76 -17.93 -5.25
N ASN A 233 -7.90 -18.68 -5.95
CA ASN A 233 -8.25 -19.18 -7.26
C ASN A 233 -9.37 -20.21 -7.05
N ASN A 234 -10.59 -19.78 -7.25
CA ASN A 234 -11.71 -20.66 -7.58
C ASN A 234 -11.82 -20.80 -9.08
#